data_12f39874acd46de0793192be636d308c
#
_entry.id   12f39874acd46de0793192be636d308c
#
_cell.length_a   1.000
_cell.length_b   1.000
_cell.length_c   1.000
_cell.angle_alpha   90.00
_cell.angle_beta   90.00
_cell.angle_gamma   90.00
#
_symmetry.space_group_name_H-M   'P 1'
#
loop_
_entity.id
_entity.type
_entity.pdbx_description
1 polymer ?
#
loop_
_entity_poly.entity_id
_entity_poly.type
_entity_poly.pdbx_seq_one_letter_code
_entity_poly.pdbx_strand_id
1 'polypeptide(L)'
;MKKNIALVMGGYSGEHDISIASGNQVYNQLDHSKYNVYKIVIDREGWYWERNGEHLPVDRSDFTVNDNGRKVCFDLAFIMVHGNPGENGVLQGYFDMLGIRYTTSGYYTSALTFQKGYCNPVVKSFGLVKVAKSVLLYKEPPTEAKLDELMEGMRYPVFVKPAAGGSSVATTKVKCREQLLSAIREAFTEDRQVLVEEFIPGREFDCGVMQFPRGSKYEGWNPDFKHKLVFPVTEIIPIGGHEFFDYEAKYDGFSNEVCPAEVDDSIAHHIQEVSYRLYDLLGCRGIVRFDYIYNTEEQELYFLEVNTIPGQSAESIVPKQARALGISPAELYEMSIQAALAQ
;
A
#
# COMPACT_ATOMS: atom_id res chain seq x y z
N MET A 1 5.36 -6.31 -32.22
CA MET A 1 5.06 -4.90 -31.88
C MET A 1 5.34 -4.70 -30.40
N LYS A 2 5.86 -3.52 -29.99
CA LYS A 2 5.95 -3.19 -28.58
C LYS A 2 4.57 -3.09 -27.97
N LYS A 3 4.41 -3.51 -26.71
CA LYS A 3 3.19 -3.30 -25.95
C LYS A 3 3.08 -1.86 -25.44
N ASN A 4 1.87 -1.33 -25.46
CA ASN A 4 1.57 -0.01 -24.95
C ASN A 4 1.21 -0.11 -23.46
N ILE A 5 2.01 0.50 -22.62
CA ILE A 5 1.83 0.53 -21.16
C ILE A 5 1.33 1.91 -20.75
N ALA A 6 0.15 1.99 -20.17
CA ALA A 6 -0.29 3.19 -19.47
C ALA A 6 0.32 3.19 -18.08
N LEU A 7 1.30 4.04 -17.82
CA LEU A 7 1.83 4.27 -16.50
C LEU A 7 0.96 5.33 -15.80
N VAL A 8 0.07 4.85 -14.94
CA VAL A 8 -0.98 5.68 -14.31
C VAL A 8 -0.49 6.19 -12.97
N MET A 9 -0.48 7.51 -12.78
CA MET A 9 0.03 8.19 -11.59
C MET A 9 -0.86 9.40 -11.21
N GLY A 10 -0.55 10.08 -10.09
CA GLY A 10 -1.34 11.17 -9.55
C GLY A 10 -2.38 10.68 -8.53
N GLY A 11 -3.65 10.98 -8.73
CA GLY A 11 -4.74 10.61 -7.82
C GLY A 11 -5.38 11.80 -7.15
N TYR A 12 -6.36 11.53 -6.29
CA TYR A 12 -7.20 12.56 -5.66
C TYR A 12 -6.90 12.76 -4.17
N SER A 13 -5.96 11.98 -3.63
CA SER A 13 -5.53 12.05 -2.22
C SER A 13 -4.38 13.05 -2.03
N GLY A 14 -4.04 13.31 -0.76
CA GLY A 14 -2.86 14.10 -0.40
C GLY A 14 -1.51 13.46 -0.81
N GLU A 15 -1.54 12.23 -1.34
CA GLU A 15 -0.36 11.49 -1.81
C GLU A 15 -0.09 11.67 -3.31
N HIS A 16 -0.75 12.63 -3.96
CA HIS A 16 -0.61 12.91 -5.40
C HIS A 16 0.85 13.06 -5.84
N ASP A 17 1.61 13.90 -5.17
CA ASP A 17 3.00 14.20 -5.55
C ASP A 17 3.93 13.00 -5.32
N ILE A 18 3.65 12.19 -4.30
CA ILE A 18 4.36 10.93 -4.03
C ILE A 18 4.09 9.92 -5.14
N SER A 19 2.83 9.87 -5.61
CA SER A 19 2.42 9.05 -6.75
C SER A 19 3.14 9.47 -8.03
N ILE A 20 3.24 10.77 -8.31
CA ILE A 20 3.99 11.30 -9.46
C ILE A 20 5.48 10.94 -9.34
N ALA A 21 6.09 11.08 -8.17
CA ALA A 21 7.48 10.72 -7.95
C ALA A 21 7.72 9.21 -8.18
N SER A 22 6.87 8.36 -7.62
CA SER A 22 6.90 6.90 -7.83
C SER A 22 6.73 6.54 -9.30
N GLY A 23 5.77 7.14 -9.99
CA GLY A 23 5.54 6.92 -11.42
C GLY A 23 6.73 7.35 -12.29
N ASN A 24 7.34 8.49 -12.00
CA ASN A 24 8.54 8.93 -12.72
C ASN A 24 9.73 7.99 -12.50
N GLN A 25 9.90 7.46 -11.28
CA GLN A 25 10.91 6.44 -11.02
C GLN A 25 10.66 5.18 -11.84
N VAL A 26 9.44 4.68 -11.87
CA VAL A 26 9.06 3.53 -12.71
C VAL A 26 9.33 3.81 -14.19
N TYR A 27 8.92 4.99 -14.71
CA TYR A 27 9.14 5.39 -16.09
C TYR A 27 10.61 5.33 -16.48
N ASN A 28 11.50 5.85 -15.63
CA ASN A 28 12.93 5.91 -15.89
C ASN A 28 13.63 4.54 -15.88
N GLN A 29 13.01 3.54 -15.21
CA GLN A 29 13.58 2.20 -15.08
C GLN A 29 13.00 1.19 -16.08
N LEU A 30 11.86 1.48 -16.71
CA LEU A 30 11.27 0.59 -17.70
C LEU A 30 12.07 0.53 -18.98
N ASP A 31 12.12 -0.66 -19.59
CA ASP A 31 12.82 -0.88 -20.87
C ASP A 31 12.01 -0.34 -22.06
N HIS A 32 12.30 0.92 -22.45
CA HIS A 32 11.67 1.57 -23.61
C HIS A 32 12.01 0.90 -24.97
N SER A 33 12.96 -0.04 -25.00
CA SER A 33 13.15 -0.88 -26.19
C SER A 33 12.09 -1.93 -26.36
N LYS A 34 11.48 -2.41 -25.27
CA LYS A 34 10.40 -3.42 -25.22
C LYS A 34 9.00 -2.82 -25.21
N TYR A 35 8.82 -1.67 -24.55
CA TYR A 35 7.52 -1.07 -24.29
C TYR A 35 7.41 0.35 -24.85
N ASN A 36 6.21 0.72 -25.28
CA ASN A 36 5.81 2.12 -25.43
C ASN A 36 5.15 2.53 -24.11
N VAL A 37 5.78 3.41 -23.35
CA VAL A 37 5.27 3.82 -22.03
C VAL A 37 4.66 5.22 -22.13
N TYR A 38 3.42 5.33 -21.69
CA TYR A 38 2.62 6.56 -21.69
C TYR A 38 2.36 6.98 -20.26
N LYS A 39 2.84 8.15 -19.85
CA LYS A 39 2.57 8.71 -18.51
C LYS A 39 1.15 9.26 -18.48
N ILE A 40 0.25 8.54 -17.84
CA ILE A 40 -1.15 8.94 -17.67
C ILE A 40 -1.30 9.52 -16.28
N VAL A 41 -1.59 10.81 -16.21
CA VAL A 41 -1.83 11.49 -14.94
C VAL A 41 -3.32 11.58 -14.70
N ILE A 42 -3.72 11.23 -13.49
CA ILE A 42 -5.08 11.36 -12.97
C ILE A 42 -5.07 12.48 -11.94
N ASP A 43 -5.83 13.53 -12.17
CA ASP A 43 -6.06 14.57 -11.18
C ASP A 43 -7.53 15.04 -11.16
N ARG A 44 -7.86 16.00 -10.31
CA ARG A 44 -9.24 16.51 -10.17
C ARG A 44 -9.70 17.33 -11.38
N GLU A 45 -8.76 17.88 -12.14
CA GLU A 45 -9.05 18.68 -13.34
C GLU A 45 -9.31 17.79 -14.55
N GLY A 46 -8.70 16.60 -14.59
CA GLY A 46 -8.89 15.64 -15.67
C GLY A 46 -7.89 14.50 -15.68
N TRP A 47 -8.04 13.65 -16.69
CA TRP A 47 -7.09 12.57 -16.96
C TRP A 47 -6.39 12.88 -18.27
N TYR A 48 -5.06 12.88 -18.28
CA TYR A 48 -4.29 13.25 -19.46
C TYR A 48 -3.01 12.44 -19.62
N TRP A 49 -2.59 12.29 -20.85
CA TRP A 49 -1.26 11.82 -21.18
C TRP A 49 -0.29 12.99 -21.15
N GLU A 50 0.69 12.94 -20.27
CA GLU A 50 1.80 13.89 -20.25
C GLU A 50 2.80 13.50 -21.35
N ARG A 51 2.90 14.34 -22.38
CA ARG A 51 3.81 14.16 -23.51
C ARG A 51 4.64 15.42 -23.74
N ASN A 52 5.91 15.37 -23.36
CA ASN A 52 6.87 16.47 -23.59
C ASN A 52 6.36 17.86 -23.11
N GLY A 53 5.67 17.90 -22.00
CA GLY A 53 5.06 19.10 -21.43
C GLY A 53 3.68 19.46 -21.99
N GLU A 54 3.13 18.67 -22.92
CA GLU A 54 1.74 18.76 -23.38
C GLU A 54 0.85 17.81 -22.60
N HIS A 55 -0.37 18.26 -22.29
CA HIS A 55 -1.40 17.44 -21.64
C HIS A 55 -2.48 17.06 -22.66
N LEU A 56 -2.41 15.83 -23.14
CA LEU A 56 -3.37 15.30 -24.11
C LEU A 56 -4.47 14.53 -23.37
N PRO A 57 -5.76 14.85 -23.55
CA PRO A 57 -6.83 14.25 -22.77
C PRO A 57 -6.96 12.75 -23.02
N VAL A 58 -7.27 12.00 -21.95
CA VAL A 58 -7.65 10.58 -22.01
C VAL A 58 -9.16 10.51 -22.25
N ASP A 59 -9.55 9.70 -23.24
CA ASP A 59 -10.96 9.33 -23.38
C ASP A 59 -11.31 8.29 -22.30
N ARG A 60 -12.08 8.75 -21.29
CA ARG A 60 -12.45 7.89 -20.15
C ARG A 60 -13.54 6.87 -20.50
N SER A 61 -14.14 6.93 -21.68
CA SER A 61 -15.14 5.92 -22.09
C SER A 61 -14.49 4.57 -22.43
N ASP A 62 -13.23 4.59 -22.88
CA ASP A 62 -12.49 3.40 -23.29
C ASP A 62 -11.00 3.41 -22.92
N PHE A 63 -10.58 4.39 -22.12
CA PHE A 63 -9.21 4.58 -21.67
C PHE A 63 -8.19 4.62 -22.80
N THR A 64 -8.40 5.52 -23.77
CA THR A 64 -7.50 5.72 -24.92
C THR A 64 -7.02 7.16 -25.00
N VAL A 65 -5.94 7.38 -25.74
CA VAL A 65 -5.43 8.72 -26.08
C VAL A 65 -5.34 8.90 -27.58
N ASN A 66 -5.40 10.13 -28.04
CA ASN A 66 -5.22 10.49 -29.44
C ASN A 66 -3.80 11.00 -29.68
N ASP A 67 -2.99 10.28 -30.45
CA ASP A 67 -1.68 10.72 -30.87
C ASP A 67 -1.73 11.16 -32.35
N ASN A 68 -1.87 12.47 -32.56
CA ASN A 68 -1.90 13.08 -33.90
C ASN A 68 -2.92 12.43 -34.85
N GLY A 69 -4.14 12.18 -34.36
CA GLY A 69 -5.23 11.54 -35.15
C GLY A 69 -5.22 10.00 -35.09
N ARG A 70 -4.21 9.40 -34.45
CA ARG A 70 -4.14 7.95 -34.23
C ARG A 70 -4.62 7.64 -32.82
N LYS A 71 -5.67 6.82 -32.72
CA LYS A 71 -6.14 6.27 -31.42
C LYS A 71 -5.13 5.25 -30.89
N VAL A 72 -4.69 5.44 -29.65
CA VAL A 72 -3.78 4.55 -28.91
C VAL A 72 -4.56 3.85 -27.82
N CYS A 73 -4.59 2.52 -27.87
CA CYS A 73 -5.10 1.64 -26.83
C CYS A 73 -3.95 1.08 -26.00
N PHE A 74 -4.21 0.72 -24.75
CA PHE A 74 -3.22 0.19 -23.82
C PHE A 74 -3.39 -1.32 -23.62
N ASP A 75 -2.27 -2.05 -23.65
CA ASP A 75 -2.22 -3.50 -23.34
C ASP A 75 -2.24 -3.75 -21.83
N LEU A 76 -1.77 -2.78 -21.04
CA LEU A 76 -1.62 -2.88 -19.60
C LEU A 76 -1.62 -1.48 -18.96
N ALA A 77 -2.27 -1.35 -17.79
CA ALA A 77 -2.11 -0.23 -16.89
C ALA A 77 -1.11 -0.58 -15.77
N PHE A 78 0.01 0.13 -15.71
CA PHE A 78 0.92 0.09 -14.57
C PHE A 78 0.45 1.15 -13.58
N ILE A 79 -0.18 0.73 -12.48
CA ILE A 79 -0.83 1.66 -11.55
C ILE A 79 0.15 2.05 -10.44
N MET A 80 0.42 3.36 -10.33
CA MET A 80 1.22 3.99 -9.27
C MET A 80 0.43 5.08 -8.53
N VAL A 81 -0.89 5.02 -8.56
CA VAL A 81 -1.77 5.96 -7.86
C VAL A 81 -1.92 5.54 -6.41
N HIS A 82 -1.28 6.27 -5.49
CA HIS A 82 -1.45 6.07 -4.05
C HIS A 82 -2.79 6.65 -3.58
N GLY A 83 -3.44 5.96 -2.64
CA GLY A 83 -4.75 6.35 -2.13
C GLY A 83 -5.86 6.26 -3.19
N ASN A 84 -6.79 7.22 -3.14
CA ASN A 84 -7.94 7.29 -4.05
C ASN A 84 -7.53 7.89 -5.42
N PRO A 85 -7.87 7.26 -6.59
CA PRO A 85 -8.70 6.06 -6.78
C PRO A 85 -7.90 4.75 -6.94
N GLY A 86 -6.59 4.74 -6.69
CA GLY A 86 -5.68 3.63 -6.99
C GLY A 86 -5.75 2.49 -5.99
N GLU A 87 -5.86 2.76 -4.69
CA GLU A 87 -5.82 1.74 -3.64
C GLU A 87 -7.19 1.33 -3.12
N ASN A 88 -8.25 2.06 -3.44
CA ASN A 88 -9.61 1.80 -2.97
C ASN A 88 -10.46 0.92 -3.90
N GLY A 89 -9.87 0.34 -4.94
CA GLY A 89 -10.53 -0.57 -5.87
C GLY A 89 -11.30 0.12 -7.01
N VAL A 90 -11.48 1.43 -6.97
CA VAL A 90 -12.28 2.17 -7.99
C VAL A 90 -11.61 2.10 -9.36
N LEU A 91 -10.31 2.35 -9.42
CA LEU A 91 -9.57 2.33 -10.69
C LEU A 91 -9.45 0.91 -11.25
N GLN A 92 -9.27 -0.08 -10.39
CA GLN A 92 -9.24 -1.49 -10.78
C GLN A 92 -10.58 -1.93 -11.36
N GLY A 93 -11.70 -1.58 -10.71
CA GLY A 93 -13.04 -1.87 -11.22
C GLY A 93 -13.33 -1.21 -12.57
N TYR A 94 -12.84 0.01 -12.80
CA TYR A 94 -12.91 0.67 -14.09
C TYR A 94 -12.14 -0.09 -15.17
N PHE A 95 -10.90 -0.53 -14.89
CA PHE A 95 -10.12 -1.31 -15.84
C PHE A 95 -10.70 -2.71 -16.08
N ASP A 96 -11.26 -3.35 -15.07
CA ASP A 96 -11.97 -4.63 -15.23
C ASP A 96 -13.16 -4.50 -16.21
N MET A 97 -13.94 -3.41 -16.09
CA MET A 97 -15.05 -3.14 -17.02
C MET A 97 -14.59 -2.94 -18.48
N LEU A 98 -13.39 -2.40 -18.67
CA LEU A 98 -12.80 -2.17 -20.01
C LEU A 98 -11.98 -3.36 -20.52
N GLY A 99 -11.76 -4.40 -19.68
CA GLY A 99 -10.91 -5.54 -20.03
C GLY A 99 -9.42 -5.18 -20.14
N ILE A 100 -8.98 -4.10 -19.47
CA ILE A 100 -7.58 -3.67 -19.43
C ILE A 100 -6.88 -4.33 -18.24
N ARG A 101 -5.80 -5.06 -18.49
CA ARG A 101 -4.96 -5.65 -17.44
C ARG A 101 -4.22 -4.57 -16.64
N TYR A 102 -3.91 -4.87 -15.37
CA TYR A 102 -3.18 -3.93 -14.51
C TYR A 102 -2.26 -4.64 -13.52
N THR A 103 -1.28 -3.92 -12.96
CA THR A 103 -0.17 -4.48 -12.17
C THR A 103 -0.48 -4.69 -10.69
N THR A 104 -1.64 -4.26 -10.19
CA THR A 104 -1.98 -4.26 -8.76
C THR A 104 -2.95 -5.37 -8.39
N SER A 105 -3.27 -5.50 -7.10
CA SER A 105 -4.38 -6.30 -6.61
C SER A 105 -5.70 -5.87 -7.28
N GLY A 106 -6.67 -6.79 -7.36
CA GLY A 106 -7.97 -6.53 -7.97
C GLY A 106 -8.87 -5.61 -7.14
N TYR A 107 -9.98 -5.16 -7.73
CA TYR A 107 -10.90 -4.20 -7.10
C TYR A 107 -11.35 -4.62 -5.70
N TYR A 108 -11.70 -5.89 -5.52
CA TYR A 108 -12.18 -6.42 -4.25
C TYR A 108 -11.12 -6.36 -3.16
N THR A 109 -9.92 -6.87 -3.46
CA THR A 109 -8.79 -6.87 -2.54
C THR A 109 -8.39 -5.44 -2.18
N SER A 110 -8.22 -4.57 -3.18
CA SER A 110 -7.86 -3.17 -2.96
C SER A 110 -8.89 -2.44 -2.09
N ALA A 111 -10.19 -2.61 -2.36
CA ALA A 111 -11.23 -1.99 -1.55
C ALA A 111 -11.26 -2.50 -0.11
N LEU A 112 -11.09 -3.82 0.09
CA LEU A 112 -11.05 -4.43 1.43
C LEU A 112 -9.82 -3.94 2.22
N THR A 113 -8.64 -4.00 1.60
CA THR A 113 -7.38 -3.71 2.30
C THR A 113 -7.20 -2.23 2.62
N PHE A 114 -7.75 -1.34 1.80
CA PHE A 114 -7.73 0.09 2.04
C PHE A 114 -8.55 0.51 3.26
N GLN A 115 -9.58 -0.27 3.62
CA GLN A 115 -10.47 -0.04 4.74
C GLN A 115 -10.04 -0.86 5.97
N LYS A 116 -9.23 -0.28 6.85
CA LYS A 116 -8.68 -0.92 8.05
C LYS A 116 -9.76 -1.55 8.94
N GLY A 117 -10.90 -0.83 9.10
CA GLY A 117 -12.01 -1.30 9.91
C GLY A 117 -12.67 -2.57 9.41
N TYR A 118 -12.53 -2.91 8.13
CA TYR A 118 -13.00 -4.16 7.53
C TYR A 118 -11.89 -5.16 7.30
N CYS A 119 -10.70 -4.71 6.93
CA CYS A 119 -9.53 -5.57 6.71
C CYS A 119 -9.11 -6.29 7.99
N ASN A 120 -9.00 -5.56 9.11
CA ASN A 120 -8.52 -6.10 10.38
C ASN A 120 -9.37 -7.29 10.91
N PRO A 121 -10.71 -7.24 10.95
CA PRO A 121 -11.54 -8.39 11.30
C PRO A 121 -11.36 -9.60 10.36
N VAL A 122 -11.18 -9.35 9.05
CA VAL A 122 -10.94 -10.42 8.08
C VAL A 122 -9.59 -11.08 8.33
N VAL A 123 -8.51 -10.31 8.50
CA VAL A 123 -7.18 -10.83 8.84
C VAL A 123 -7.20 -11.60 10.15
N LYS A 124 -7.87 -11.06 11.18
CA LYS A 124 -8.06 -11.75 12.46
C LYS A 124 -8.72 -13.11 12.30
N SER A 125 -9.71 -13.24 11.40
CA SER A 125 -10.44 -14.50 11.18
C SER A 125 -9.57 -15.61 10.59
N PHE A 126 -8.45 -15.29 9.95
CA PHE A 126 -7.50 -16.29 9.44
C PHE A 126 -6.67 -16.96 10.54
N GLY A 127 -6.57 -16.36 11.72
CA GLY A 127 -5.88 -16.94 12.88
C GLY A 127 -4.36 -17.08 12.71
N LEU A 128 -3.74 -16.30 11.81
CA LEU A 128 -2.31 -16.36 11.50
C LEU A 128 -1.47 -15.35 12.28
N VAL A 129 -2.09 -14.26 12.66
CA VAL A 129 -1.45 -13.09 13.26
C VAL A 129 -2.46 -12.41 14.18
N LYS A 130 -1.98 -11.78 15.24
CA LYS A 130 -2.84 -10.95 16.10
C LYS A 130 -3.22 -9.66 15.39
N VAL A 131 -4.34 -9.10 15.80
CA VAL A 131 -4.83 -7.77 15.39
C VAL A 131 -5.21 -7.03 16.65
N ALA A 132 -4.83 -5.77 16.75
CA ALA A 132 -5.15 -4.92 17.89
C ALA A 132 -6.68 -4.85 18.12
N LYS A 133 -7.09 -4.75 19.38
CA LYS A 133 -8.48 -4.45 19.70
C LYS A 133 -8.86 -3.10 19.12
N SER A 134 -10.01 -3.04 18.46
CA SER A 134 -10.46 -1.80 17.85
C SER A 134 -11.97 -1.68 17.81
N VAL A 135 -12.46 -0.46 17.72
CA VAL A 135 -13.86 -0.11 17.47
C VAL A 135 -13.95 0.77 16.26
N LEU A 136 -14.83 0.41 15.33
CA LEU A 136 -15.13 1.21 14.15
C LEU A 136 -16.33 2.11 14.41
N LEU A 137 -16.11 3.41 14.34
CA LEU A 137 -17.14 4.44 14.40
C LEU A 137 -17.60 4.80 13.00
N TYR A 138 -18.89 5.09 12.86
CA TYR A 138 -19.50 5.34 11.57
C TYR A 138 -20.43 6.54 11.58
N LYS A 139 -20.33 7.38 10.57
CA LYS A 139 -21.12 8.57 10.26
C LYS A 139 -20.84 9.80 11.12
N GLU A 140 -20.80 9.67 12.43
CA GLU A 140 -20.69 10.82 13.35
C GLU A 140 -19.93 10.45 14.63
N PRO A 141 -19.30 11.42 15.28
CA PRO A 141 -18.66 11.22 16.58
C PRO A 141 -19.67 10.78 17.64
N PRO A 142 -19.27 9.91 18.60
CA PRO A 142 -20.12 9.56 19.72
C PRO A 142 -20.34 10.76 20.64
N THR A 143 -21.40 10.69 21.46
CA THR A 143 -21.58 11.63 22.57
C THR A 143 -20.59 11.34 23.70
N GLU A 144 -20.28 12.33 24.53
CA GLU A 144 -19.44 12.18 25.73
C GLU A 144 -19.85 10.98 26.60
N ALA A 145 -21.18 10.81 26.78
CA ALA A 145 -21.72 9.73 27.59
C ALA A 145 -21.45 8.31 27.04
N LYS A 146 -21.11 8.18 25.77
CA LYS A 146 -20.81 6.90 25.11
C LYS A 146 -19.30 6.59 25.05
N LEU A 147 -18.43 7.50 25.45
CA LEU A 147 -16.99 7.28 25.38
C LEU A 147 -16.51 6.14 26.26
N ASP A 148 -17.07 5.99 27.45
CA ASP A 148 -16.68 4.92 28.38
C ASP A 148 -17.14 3.55 27.89
N GLU A 149 -18.34 3.47 27.27
CA GLU A 149 -18.84 2.27 26.59
C GLU A 149 -17.93 1.91 25.38
N LEU A 150 -17.52 2.91 24.60
CA LEU A 150 -16.60 2.74 23.47
C LEU A 150 -15.26 2.11 23.91
N MET A 151 -14.77 2.52 25.08
CA MET A 151 -13.49 2.06 25.63
C MET A 151 -13.59 0.77 26.43
N GLU A 152 -14.79 0.14 26.52
CA GLU A 152 -14.95 -1.09 27.29
C GLU A 152 -14.02 -2.20 26.79
N GLY A 153 -13.17 -2.68 27.69
CA GLY A 153 -12.16 -3.69 27.42
C GLY A 153 -10.97 -3.22 26.59
N MET A 154 -10.78 -1.91 26.36
CA MET A 154 -9.57 -1.29 25.80
C MET A 154 -8.82 -0.47 26.84
N ARG A 155 -7.53 -0.29 26.63
CA ARG A 155 -6.65 0.49 27.55
C ARG A 155 -5.97 1.62 26.78
N TYR A 156 -5.79 2.75 27.44
CA TYR A 156 -4.93 3.81 26.91
C TYR A 156 -3.44 3.41 26.97
N PRO A 157 -2.61 3.90 26.05
CA PRO A 157 -2.99 4.76 24.93
C PRO A 157 -3.74 4.00 23.83
N VAL A 158 -4.53 4.73 23.05
CA VAL A 158 -5.16 4.23 21.83
C VAL A 158 -4.80 5.12 20.64
N PHE A 159 -4.82 4.56 19.45
CA PHE A 159 -4.80 5.34 18.21
C PHE A 159 -6.21 5.64 17.75
N VAL A 160 -6.43 6.90 17.35
CA VAL A 160 -7.63 7.33 16.64
C VAL A 160 -7.22 7.75 15.23
N LYS A 161 -7.79 7.14 14.21
CA LYS A 161 -7.40 7.37 12.81
C LYS A 161 -8.59 7.20 11.85
N PRO A 162 -8.57 7.85 10.68
CA PRO A 162 -9.47 7.52 9.59
C PRO A 162 -9.39 6.03 9.27
N ALA A 163 -10.50 5.38 8.98
CA ALA A 163 -10.53 3.95 8.67
C ALA A 163 -9.96 3.65 7.27
N ALA A 164 -10.14 4.59 6.32
CA ALA A 164 -9.52 4.57 5.00
C ALA A 164 -8.48 5.68 4.87
N GLY A 165 -7.44 5.41 4.11
CA GLY A 165 -6.38 6.39 3.86
C GLY A 165 -5.00 5.87 4.26
N GLY A 166 -3.99 6.62 3.82
CA GLY A 166 -2.57 6.34 4.03
C GLY A 166 -1.88 7.46 4.81
N SER A 167 -0.54 7.35 4.91
CA SER A 167 0.36 8.40 5.38
C SER A 167 0.06 8.97 6.76
N SER A 168 -0.66 8.24 7.62
CA SER A 168 -0.98 8.63 9.00
C SER A 168 -1.69 10.00 9.15
N VAL A 169 -2.36 10.49 8.11
CA VAL A 169 -3.14 11.74 8.13
C VAL A 169 -4.24 11.63 9.18
N ALA A 170 -4.41 12.67 10.01
CA ALA A 170 -5.38 12.74 11.12
C ALA A 170 -5.32 11.51 12.05
N THR A 171 -4.11 10.95 12.24
CA THR A 171 -3.86 9.85 13.19
C THR A 171 -3.32 10.43 14.50
N THR A 172 -4.03 10.20 15.59
CA THR A 172 -3.69 10.74 16.90
C THR A 172 -3.50 9.64 17.94
N LYS A 173 -2.36 9.64 18.64
CA LYS A 173 -2.13 8.79 19.82
C LYS A 173 -2.75 9.44 21.05
N VAL A 174 -3.87 8.90 21.50
CA VAL A 174 -4.66 9.39 22.63
C VAL A 174 -4.20 8.70 23.91
N LYS A 175 -3.73 9.49 24.88
CA LYS A 175 -3.15 8.96 26.13
C LYS A 175 -4.15 8.92 27.30
N CYS A 176 -5.26 9.66 27.19
CA CYS A 176 -6.28 9.73 28.23
C CYS A 176 -7.67 10.06 27.66
N ARG A 177 -8.72 9.86 28.47
CA ARG A 177 -10.12 10.04 28.09
C ARG A 177 -10.43 11.46 27.56
N GLU A 178 -9.82 12.48 28.16
CA GLU A 178 -10.09 13.89 27.84
C GLU A 178 -9.69 14.24 26.40
N GLN A 179 -8.72 13.53 25.82
CA GLN A 179 -8.26 13.73 24.44
C GLN A 179 -9.11 12.97 23.41
N LEU A 180 -9.87 11.95 23.84
CA LEU A 180 -10.49 10.97 22.93
C LEU A 180 -11.47 11.62 21.97
N LEU A 181 -12.42 12.41 22.48
CA LEU A 181 -13.47 13.01 21.63
C LEU A 181 -12.94 14.01 20.61
N SER A 182 -11.93 14.80 20.99
CA SER A 182 -11.30 15.75 20.05
C SER A 182 -10.58 15.02 18.91
N ALA A 183 -9.82 13.96 19.23
CA ALA A 183 -9.15 13.13 18.24
C ALA A 183 -10.15 12.43 17.30
N ILE A 184 -11.26 11.91 17.84
CA ILE A 184 -12.32 11.31 17.02
C ILE A 184 -12.93 12.35 16.06
N ARG A 185 -13.21 13.56 16.51
CA ARG A 185 -13.76 14.62 15.68
C ARG A 185 -12.80 15.03 14.56
N GLU A 186 -11.53 15.12 14.87
CA GLU A 186 -10.48 15.40 13.88
C GLU A 186 -10.43 14.31 12.81
N ALA A 187 -10.38 13.04 13.18
CA ALA A 187 -10.37 11.94 12.23
C ALA A 187 -11.63 11.89 11.34
N PHE A 188 -12.81 12.32 11.87
CA PHE A 188 -14.03 12.44 11.09
C PHE A 188 -14.02 13.58 10.06
N THR A 189 -13.05 14.48 10.10
CA THR A 189 -12.88 15.49 9.03
C THR A 189 -12.36 14.86 7.74
N GLU A 190 -11.62 13.74 7.86
CA GLU A 190 -10.97 13.05 6.74
C GLU A 190 -11.79 11.88 6.19
N ASP A 191 -12.49 11.14 7.04
CA ASP A 191 -13.28 9.96 6.63
C ASP A 191 -14.59 9.87 7.41
N ARG A 192 -15.60 9.26 6.79
CA ARG A 192 -16.89 8.92 7.43
C ARG A 192 -16.80 7.75 8.41
N GLN A 193 -15.66 7.09 8.46
CA GLN A 193 -15.37 5.97 9.34
C GLN A 193 -14.08 6.25 10.09
N VAL A 194 -14.13 6.10 11.40
CA VAL A 194 -12.98 6.33 12.29
C VAL A 194 -12.73 5.07 13.10
N LEU A 195 -11.47 4.63 13.11
CA LEU A 195 -11.00 3.51 13.89
C LEU A 195 -10.38 4.02 15.19
N VAL A 196 -10.86 3.50 16.31
CA VAL A 196 -10.21 3.63 17.63
C VAL A 196 -9.58 2.29 17.95
N GLU A 197 -8.26 2.24 18.11
CA GLU A 197 -7.48 1.01 18.16
C GLU A 197 -6.48 1.04 19.32
N GLU A 198 -6.34 -0.06 20.07
CA GLU A 198 -5.32 -0.17 21.12
C GLU A 198 -3.90 0.02 20.56
N PHE A 199 -3.09 0.78 21.27
CA PHE A 199 -1.66 0.88 20.98
C PHE A 199 -0.96 -0.43 21.36
N ILE A 200 -0.27 -1.01 20.42
CA ILE A 200 0.59 -2.18 20.65
C ILE A 200 2.03 -1.70 20.78
N PRO A 201 2.67 -1.88 21.95
CA PRO A 201 4.09 -1.56 22.09
C PRO A 201 4.92 -2.61 21.37
N GLY A 202 6.01 -2.19 20.72
CA GLY A 202 6.89 -3.12 20.03
C GLY A 202 7.75 -2.47 18.96
N ARG A 203 8.35 -3.33 18.13
CA ARG A 203 9.17 -2.96 16.97
C ARG A 203 8.30 -3.05 15.71
N GLU A 204 8.41 -2.04 14.84
CA GLU A 204 7.65 -2.00 13.59
C GLU A 204 8.46 -2.65 12.46
N PHE A 205 7.81 -3.53 11.69
CA PHE A 205 8.40 -4.27 10.59
C PHE A 205 7.53 -4.26 9.35
N ASP A 206 8.17 -4.10 8.19
CA ASP A 206 7.53 -4.16 6.89
C ASP A 206 8.07 -5.34 6.07
N CYS A 207 7.17 -6.04 5.38
CA CYS A 207 7.52 -7.14 4.50
C CYS A 207 6.82 -7.03 3.15
N GLY A 208 7.58 -6.85 2.09
CA GLY A 208 7.08 -6.87 0.72
C GLY A 208 6.88 -8.31 0.22
N VAL A 209 5.84 -8.49 -0.59
CA VAL A 209 5.58 -9.74 -1.30
C VAL A 209 5.13 -9.43 -2.73
N MET A 210 5.60 -10.20 -3.69
CA MET A 210 5.07 -10.18 -5.05
C MET A 210 5.05 -11.56 -5.68
N GLN A 211 4.07 -11.83 -6.52
CA GLN A 211 4.11 -13.00 -7.39
C GLN A 211 4.99 -12.71 -8.61
N PHE A 212 5.63 -13.72 -9.13
CA PHE A 212 6.39 -13.67 -10.38
C PHE A 212 5.81 -14.62 -11.44
N PRO A 213 6.08 -14.39 -12.73
CA PRO A 213 5.61 -15.27 -13.80
C PRO A 213 6.18 -16.69 -13.65
N ARG A 214 5.37 -17.71 -13.97
CA ARG A 214 5.86 -19.08 -14.05
C ARG A 214 6.98 -19.21 -15.08
N GLY A 215 7.98 -20.01 -14.76
CA GLY A 215 9.17 -20.18 -15.62
C GLY A 215 10.17 -19.01 -15.51
N SER A 216 9.99 -18.10 -14.56
CA SER A 216 10.98 -17.04 -14.29
C SER A 216 12.24 -17.62 -13.63
N LYS A 217 13.36 -16.92 -13.72
CA LYS A 217 14.62 -17.28 -13.04
C LYS A 217 14.51 -17.34 -11.50
N TYR A 218 13.43 -16.82 -10.96
CA TYR A 218 13.16 -16.79 -9.50
C TYR A 218 12.38 -18.01 -9.03
N GLU A 219 11.91 -18.86 -9.94
CA GLU A 219 11.19 -20.09 -9.60
C GLU A 219 12.14 -21.04 -8.84
N GLY A 220 11.76 -21.40 -7.59
CA GLY A 220 12.60 -22.20 -6.70
C GLY A 220 13.74 -21.45 -6.01
N TRP A 221 13.84 -20.12 -6.15
CA TRP A 221 14.85 -19.32 -5.46
C TRP A 221 14.76 -19.47 -3.92
N ASN A 222 13.54 -19.40 -3.38
CA ASN A 222 13.29 -19.75 -2.00
C ASN A 222 12.31 -20.93 -1.96
N PRO A 223 12.73 -22.12 -1.45
CA PRO A 223 11.88 -23.31 -1.40
C PRO A 223 10.66 -23.15 -0.49
N ASP A 224 10.71 -22.24 0.50
CA ASP A 224 9.65 -22.01 1.47
C ASP A 224 8.53 -21.15 0.85
N PHE A 225 8.85 -20.29 -0.12
CA PHE A 225 7.94 -19.31 -0.71
C PHE A 225 7.72 -19.54 -2.21
N LYS A 226 7.13 -20.67 -2.56
CA LYS A 226 6.87 -21.07 -3.94
C LYS A 226 6.05 -20.02 -4.70
N HIS A 227 6.47 -19.69 -5.94
CA HIS A 227 5.80 -18.80 -6.87
C HIS A 227 5.69 -17.32 -6.42
N LYS A 228 6.35 -16.95 -5.32
CA LYS A 228 6.40 -15.57 -4.83
C LYS A 228 7.80 -15.19 -4.38
N LEU A 229 8.14 -13.93 -4.60
CA LEU A 229 9.21 -13.28 -3.88
C LEU A 229 8.63 -12.74 -2.58
N VAL A 230 9.17 -13.21 -1.46
CA VAL A 230 8.96 -12.60 -0.16
C VAL A 230 10.26 -11.87 0.16
N PHE A 231 10.18 -10.58 0.27
CA PHE A 231 11.35 -9.73 0.44
C PHE A 231 11.92 -9.84 1.87
N PRO A 232 13.18 -9.42 2.08
CA PRO A 232 13.72 -9.25 3.42
C PRO A 232 12.85 -8.31 4.25
N VAL A 233 12.70 -8.61 5.52
CA VAL A 233 11.99 -7.75 6.46
C VAL A 233 12.77 -6.44 6.64
N THR A 234 12.07 -5.32 6.66
CA THR A 234 12.63 -4.01 7.00
C THR A 234 12.13 -3.60 8.37
N GLU A 235 13.01 -3.15 9.26
CA GLU A 235 12.61 -2.54 10.52
C GLU A 235 12.48 -1.02 10.34
N ILE A 236 11.41 -0.47 10.89
CA ILE A 236 11.14 0.96 10.91
C ILE A 236 11.42 1.49 12.31
N ILE A 237 12.45 2.31 12.42
CA ILE A 237 12.88 2.89 13.70
C ILE A 237 12.60 4.39 13.66
N PRO A 238 11.56 4.90 14.37
CA PRO A 238 11.32 6.34 14.47
C PRO A 238 12.50 7.03 15.14
N ILE A 239 12.92 8.20 14.62
CA ILE A 239 13.97 9.05 15.16
C ILE A 239 13.44 10.46 15.41
N GLY A 240 14.24 11.34 16.03
CA GLY A 240 13.85 12.73 16.23
C GLY A 240 12.78 12.97 17.30
N GLY A 241 12.48 11.97 18.15
CA GLY A 241 11.48 12.09 19.22
C GLY A 241 10.06 11.68 18.80
N HIS A 242 9.88 11.17 17.58
CA HIS A 242 8.62 10.57 17.13
C HIS A 242 8.37 9.26 17.89
N GLU A 243 7.14 9.09 18.39
CA GLU A 243 6.73 7.88 19.14
C GLU A 243 6.21 6.76 18.22
N PHE A 244 5.99 7.04 16.92
CA PHE A 244 5.52 6.10 15.89
C PHE A 244 5.83 6.63 14.50
N PHE A 245 5.60 5.82 13.47
CA PHE A 245 5.83 6.15 12.05
C PHE A 245 4.70 7.05 11.51
N ASP A 246 4.70 8.31 11.93
CA ASP A 246 3.74 9.34 11.48
C ASP A 246 4.10 9.93 10.10
N TYR A 247 3.33 10.92 9.64
CA TYR A 247 3.54 11.55 8.34
C TYR A 247 4.95 12.15 8.20
N GLU A 248 5.41 12.89 9.22
CA GLU A 248 6.74 13.51 9.20
C GLU A 248 7.84 12.44 9.22
N ALA A 249 7.66 11.37 10.02
CA ALA A 249 8.60 10.25 10.03
C ALA A 249 8.68 9.54 8.67
N LYS A 250 7.56 9.46 7.92
CA LYS A 250 7.52 8.81 6.61
C LYS A 250 8.20 9.61 5.49
N TYR A 251 8.10 10.93 5.51
CA TYR A 251 8.47 11.74 4.34
C TYR A 251 9.56 12.77 4.60
N ASP A 252 9.78 13.17 5.85
CA ASP A 252 10.75 14.20 6.23
C ASP A 252 12.06 13.64 6.81
N GLY A 253 12.25 12.31 6.71
CA GLY A 253 13.48 11.63 7.11
C GLY A 253 13.64 11.40 8.61
N PHE A 254 12.54 11.39 9.37
CA PHE A 254 12.53 11.10 10.81
C PHE A 254 12.33 9.60 11.14
N SER A 255 12.70 8.74 10.20
CA SER A 255 12.80 7.30 10.43
C SER A 255 14.08 6.72 9.86
N ASN A 256 14.61 5.71 10.53
CA ASN A 256 15.67 4.87 9.99
C ASN A 256 15.07 3.53 9.56
N GLU A 257 15.21 3.19 8.29
CA GLU A 257 14.71 1.97 7.70
C GLU A 257 15.87 0.99 7.50
N VAL A 258 15.96 0.00 8.39
CA VAL A 258 17.03 -1.01 8.39
C VAL A 258 16.59 -2.22 7.57
N CYS A 259 17.21 -2.45 6.43
CA CYS A 259 16.92 -3.55 5.52
C CYS A 259 18.19 -4.29 5.06
N PRO A 260 18.34 -5.61 5.29
CA PRO A 260 17.50 -6.47 6.15
C PRO A 260 17.47 -6.00 7.60
N ALA A 261 16.34 -6.26 8.28
CA ALA A 261 16.18 -5.91 9.69
C ALA A 261 17.19 -6.67 10.58
N GLU A 262 17.70 -5.98 11.60
CA GLU A 262 18.55 -6.61 12.64
C GLU A 262 17.67 -7.27 13.71
N VAL A 263 17.20 -8.47 13.42
CA VAL A 263 16.30 -9.28 14.26
C VAL A 263 16.65 -10.75 14.13
N ASP A 264 16.25 -11.56 15.09
CA ASP A 264 16.45 -13.02 15.04
C ASP A 264 15.83 -13.62 13.76
N ASP A 265 16.55 -14.53 13.11
CA ASP A 265 16.12 -15.17 11.86
C ASP A 265 14.73 -15.83 11.99
N SER A 266 14.41 -16.37 13.16
CA SER A 266 13.11 -16.98 13.44
C SER A 266 11.96 -15.95 13.39
N ILE A 267 12.18 -14.73 13.86
CA ILE A 267 11.21 -13.65 13.84
C ILE A 267 11.05 -13.14 12.40
N ALA A 268 12.17 -12.89 11.71
CA ALA A 268 12.14 -12.48 10.30
C ALA A 268 11.41 -13.50 9.43
N HIS A 269 11.72 -14.78 9.59
CA HIS A 269 11.07 -15.88 8.86
C HIS A 269 9.57 -15.97 9.18
N HIS A 270 9.18 -15.81 10.45
CA HIS A 270 7.77 -15.80 10.84
C HIS A 270 6.99 -14.65 10.18
N ILE A 271 7.56 -13.44 10.16
CA ILE A 271 6.95 -12.29 9.47
C ILE A 271 6.79 -12.58 7.97
N GLN A 272 7.81 -13.14 7.35
CA GLN A 272 7.78 -13.52 5.93
C GLN A 272 6.73 -14.61 5.65
N GLU A 273 6.63 -15.65 6.49
CA GLU A 273 5.63 -16.72 6.35
C GLU A 273 4.21 -16.18 6.47
N VAL A 274 3.95 -15.33 7.47
CA VAL A 274 2.64 -14.69 7.65
C VAL A 274 2.29 -13.84 6.42
N SER A 275 3.22 -13.01 5.94
CA SER A 275 3.03 -12.18 4.76
C SER A 275 2.76 -13.00 3.50
N TYR A 276 3.50 -14.09 3.28
CA TYR A 276 3.32 -15.03 2.19
C TYR A 276 1.91 -15.64 2.18
N ARG A 277 1.40 -16.03 3.36
CA ARG A 277 0.06 -16.62 3.51
C ARG A 277 -1.05 -15.59 3.40
N LEU A 278 -0.90 -14.41 4.01
CA LEU A 278 -1.87 -13.32 3.91
C LEU A 278 -2.02 -12.82 2.47
N TYR A 279 -0.93 -12.82 1.68
CA TYR A 279 -0.98 -12.45 0.27
C TYR A 279 -1.99 -13.30 -0.51
N ASP A 280 -2.03 -14.62 -0.29
CA ASP A 280 -3.00 -15.51 -0.94
C ASP A 280 -4.41 -15.37 -0.35
N LEU A 281 -4.52 -15.35 0.98
CA LEU A 281 -5.80 -15.31 1.68
C LEU A 281 -6.59 -14.03 1.41
N LEU A 282 -5.88 -12.90 1.21
CA LEU A 282 -6.49 -11.64 0.82
C LEU A 282 -6.70 -11.52 -0.70
N GLY A 283 -6.22 -12.48 -1.50
CA GLY A 283 -6.29 -12.44 -2.95
C GLY A 283 -5.42 -11.34 -3.56
N CYS A 284 -4.27 -11.06 -2.96
CA CYS A 284 -3.33 -10.06 -3.45
C CYS A 284 -2.73 -10.44 -4.80
N ARG A 285 -2.35 -9.42 -5.57
CA ARG A 285 -1.62 -9.51 -6.85
C ARG A 285 -0.63 -8.35 -6.95
N GLY A 286 0.39 -8.50 -7.80
CA GLY A 286 1.41 -7.47 -7.96
C GLY A 286 2.29 -7.32 -6.71
N ILE A 287 2.84 -6.14 -6.52
CA ILE A 287 3.69 -5.79 -5.38
C ILE A 287 2.79 -5.33 -4.24
N VAL A 288 2.94 -5.95 -3.06
CA VAL A 288 2.18 -5.62 -1.84
C VAL A 288 3.14 -5.55 -0.67
N ARG A 289 2.93 -4.64 0.27
CA ARG A 289 3.68 -4.53 1.53
C ARG A 289 2.74 -4.73 2.70
N PHE A 290 3.15 -5.58 3.63
CA PHE A 290 2.48 -5.85 4.89
C PHE A 290 3.25 -5.20 6.01
N ASP A 291 2.56 -4.50 6.89
CA ASP A 291 3.13 -3.72 7.97
C ASP A 291 2.68 -4.34 9.31
N TYR A 292 3.62 -4.52 10.24
CA TYR A 292 3.43 -5.25 11.49
C TYR A 292 4.07 -4.55 12.68
N ILE A 293 3.55 -4.82 13.89
CA ILE A 293 4.27 -4.61 15.15
C ILE A 293 4.60 -5.97 15.76
N TYR A 294 5.87 -6.17 16.11
CA TYR A 294 6.28 -7.29 16.94
C TYR A 294 6.37 -6.85 18.40
N ASN A 295 5.41 -7.30 19.22
CA ASN A 295 5.43 -7.05 20.66
C ASN A 295 6.47 -7.97 21.31
N THR A 296 7.58 -7.39 21.75
CA THR A 296 8.72 -8.12 22.32
C THR A 296 8.44 -8.71 23.70
N GLU A 297 7.50 -8.14 24.47
CA GLU A 297 7.12 -8.67 25.79
C GLU A 297 6.23 -9.90 25.66
N GLU A 298 5.24 -9.83 24.77
CA GLU A 298 4.33 -10.95 24.49
C GLU A 298 4.92 -11.99 23.54
N GLN A 299 5.98 -11.64 22.81
CA GLN A 299 6.57 -12.42 21.71
C GLN A 299 5.54 -12.75 20.61
N GLU A 300 4.70 -11.76 20.26
CA GLU A 300 3.58 -11.91 19.35
C GLU A 300 3.64 -10.87 18.22
N LEU A 301 3.26 -11.32 17.04
CA LEU A 301 3.15 -10.46 15.86
C LEU A 301 1.73 -9.89 15.75
N TYR A 302 1.65 -8.58 15.52
CA TYR A 302 0.40 -7.84 15.30
C TYR A 302 0.39 -7.24 13.89
N PHE A 303 -0.65 -7.52 13.14
CA PHE A 303 -0.89 -6.91 11.83
C PHE A 303 -1.38 -5.47 12.01
N LEU A 304 -0.78 -4.53 11.26
CA LEU A 304 -1.20 -3.13 11.20
C LEU A 304 -2.04 -2.84 9.97
N GLU A 305 -1.45 -3.05 8.80
CA GLU A 305 -2.09 -2.77 7.52
C GLU A 305 -1.42 -3.54 6.37
N VAL A 306 -2.04 -3.46 5.19
CA VAL A 306 -1.49 -3.94 3.94
C VAL A 306 -1.64 -2.87 2.87
N ASN A 307 -0.54 -2.58 2.18
CA ASN A 307 -0.46 -1.59 1.11
C ASN A 307 -0.38 -2.31 -0.24
N THR A 308 -1.40 -2.16 -1.07
CA THR A 308 -1.49 -2.82 -2.38
C THR A 308 -0.84 -2.05 -3.52
N ILE A 309 -0.41 -0.81 -3.26
CA ILE A 309 0.40 0.01 -4.16
C ILE A 309 1.49 0.70 -3.32
N PRO A 310 2.49 -0.05 -2.81
CA PRO A 310 3.55 0.55 -2.01
C PRO A 310 4.41 1.50 -2.85
N GLY A 311 4.99 2.51 -2.19
CA GLY A 311 5.87 3.49 -2.82
C GLY A 311 7.00 2.84 -3.63
N GLN A 312 7.34 3.46 -4.76
CA GLN A 312 8.37 2.97 -5.68
C GLN A 312 9.48 4.02 -5.95
N SER A 313 9.59 5.06 -5.13
CA SER A 313 10.76 5.95 -5.19
C SER A 313 12.04 5.17 -4.85
N ALA A 314 13.20 5.71 -5.19
CA ALA A 314 14.48 5.05 -4.90
C ALA A 314 14.68 4.75 -3.40
N GLU A 315 14.10 5.58 -2.56
CA GLU A 315 14.19 5.46 -1.08
C GLU A 315 13.01 4.72 -0.46
N SER A 316 12.03 4.29 -1.25
CA SER A 316 10.90 3.51 -0.74
C SER A 316 11.32 2.11 -0.27
N ILE A 317 10.59 1.55 0.67
CA ILE A 317 10.89 0.29 1.38
C ILE A 317 11.01 -0.88 0.41
N VAL A 318 10.03 -1.12 -0.46
CA VAL A 318 10.06 -2.27 -1.37
C VAL A 318 11.23 -2.21 -2.36
N PRO A 319 11.57 -1.10 -3.02
CA PRO A 319 12.82 -0.97 -3.78
C PRO A 319 14.09 -1.22 -2.96
N LYS A 320 14.15 -0.81 -1.68
CA LYS A 320 15.28 -1.14 -0.79
C LYS A 320 15.36 -2.66 -0.54
N GLN A 321 14.24 -3.28 -0.22
CA GLN A 321 14.13 -4.73 -0.03
C GLN A 321 14.55 -5.52 -1.28
N ALA A 322 14.12 -5.09 -2.47
CA ALA A 322 14.51 -5.70 -3.74
C ALA A 322 16.02 -5.60 -3.97
N ARG A 323 16.62 -4.43 -3.74
CA ARG A 323 18.07 -4.25 -3.83
C ARG A 323 18.84 -5.13 -2.86
N ALA A 324 18.34 -5.36 -1.64
CA ALA A 324 18.95 -6.28 -0.67
C ALA A 324 18.99 -7.73 -1.18
N LEU A 325 18.09 -8.11 -2.08
CA LEU A 325 18.12 -9.39 -2.80
C LEU A 325 18.93 -9.35 -4.11
N GLY A 326 19.56 -8.22 -4.45
CA GLY A 326 20.26 -8.05 -5.72
C GLY A 326 19.33 -7.85 -6.93
N ILE A 327 18.05 -7.53 -6.71
CA ILE A 327 17.07 -7.26 -7.76
C ILE A 327 17.07 -5.77 -8.05
N SER A 328 17.35 -5.41 -9.30
CA SER A 328 17.28 -4.01 -9.73
C SER A 328 15.82 -3.54 -9.85
N PRO A 329 15.56 -2.22 -9.73
CA PRO A 329 14.22 -1.68 -9.97
C PRO A 329 13.67 -2.03 -11.37
N ALA A 330 14.53 -2.04 -12.40
CA ALA A 330 14.13 -2.43 -13.75
C ALA A 330 13.63 -3.89 -13.80
N GLU A 331 14.29 -4.82 -13.12
CA GLU A 331 13.84 -6.21 -13.01
C GLU A 331 12.55 -6.35 -12.21
N LEU A 332 12.42 -5.60 -11.11
CA LEU A 332 11.22 -5.58 -10.28
C LEU A 332 9.99 -5.17 -11.09
N TYR A 333 10.10 -4.10 -11.88
CA TYR A 333 9.00 -3.60 -12.69
C TYR A 333 8.73 -4.47 -13.92
N GLU A 334 9.77 -5.04 -14.53
CA GLU A 334 9.60 -6.03 -15.60
C GLU A 334 8.82 -7.24 -15.10
N MET A 335 9.15 -7.78 -13.92
CA MET A 335 8.39 -8.88 -13.32
C MET A 335 6.93 -8.51 -13.07
N SER A 336 6.65 -7.29 -12.59
CA SER A 336 5.29 -6.80 -12.38
C SER A 336 4.49 -6.77 -13.68
N ILE A 337 5.09 -6.27 -14.77
CA ILE A 337 4.46 -6.24 -16.11
C ILE A 337 4.20 -7.67 -16.60
N GLN A 338 5.19 -8.55 -16.53
CA GLN A 338 5.06 -9.91 -17.03
C GLN A 338 4.04 -10.72 -16.22
N ALA A 339 4.01 -10.56 -14.89
CA ALA A 339 3.01 -11.21 -14.04
C ALA A 339 1.58 -10.73 -14.37
N ALA A 340 1.39 -9.45 -14.63
CA ALA A 340 0.10 -8.89 -14.99
C ALA A 340 -0.34 -9.28 -16.41
N LEU A 341 0.59 -9.39 -17.37
CA LEU A 341 0.29 -9.85 -18.73
C LEU A 341 -0.03 -11.34 -18.81
N ALA A 342 0.38 -12.15 -17.83
CA ALA A 342 0.10 -13.58 -17.76
C ALA A 342 -1.26 -13.92 -17.13
N GLN A 343 -1.96 -12.94 -16.54
CA GLN A 343 -3.33 -13.06 -16.04
C GLN A 343 -4.31 -13.03 -17.22
#